data_fd27947ac97e7688d18738cc6a718fe6
#
_entry.id   fd27947ac97e7688d18738cc6a718fe6
#
_cell.length_a   1.000
_cell.length_b   1.000
_cell.length_c   1.000
_cell.angle_alpha   90.00
_cell.angle_beta   90.00
_cell.angle_gamma   90.00
#
_symmetry.space_group_name_H-M   'P 1'
#
loop_
_entity.id
_entity.type
_entity.pdbx_description
1 polymer ?
#
loop_
_entity_poly.entity_id
_entity_poly.type
_entity_poly.pdbx_seq_one_letter_code
_entity_poly.pdbx_strand_id
1 'polypeptide(L)'
;PYRRQRQMCIRDRFNSIFVHGNVLGDAMFYGSGAGKLPTASAVVADVVDAAKHLNRNIMTMWKEEKLRLEEKAGAKRRFFVRIKGEEESLLPAIQDSFGDVEVVRAEGLNGEFGFITPVMMEGDYEVRARLYREQILHMIRVEG
;
A
#
# COMPACT_ATOMS: atom_id res chain seq x y z
N PRO A 1 -14.68 -12.25 -22.09
CA PRO A 1 -13.76 -12.10 -20.95
C PRO A 1 -12.47 -11.40 -21.33
N TYR A 2 -11.86 -11.72 -22.44
CA TYR A 2 -10.58 -11.11 -22.90
C TYR A 2 -10.65 -9.59 -23.14
N ARG A 3 -11.77 -9.07 -23.61
CA ARG A 3 -11.96 -7.62 -23.85
C ARG A 3 -12.08 -6.82 -22.56
N ARG A 4 -12.67 -7.39 -21.49
CA ARG A 4 -12.77 -6.70 -20.19
C ARG A 4 -11.43 -6.61 -19.49
N GLN A 5 -10.60 -7.63 -19.51
CA GLN A 5 -9.24 -7.60 -18.95
C GLN A 5 -8.34 -6.61 -19.69
N ARG A 6 -8.42 -6.52 -21.02
CA ARG A 6 -7.70 -5.50 -21.80
C ARG A 6 -8.15 -4.06 -21.48
N GLN A 7 -9.43 -3.85 -21.20
CA GLN A 7 -9.94 -2.54 -20.80
C GLN A 7 -9.49 -2.16 -19.38
N MET A 8 -9.39 -3.12 -18.46
CA MET A 8 -8.83 -2.87 -17.13
C MET A 8 -7.34 -2.48 -17.21
N CYS A 9 -6.53 -3.23 -17.95
CA CYS A 9 -5.11 -2.87 -18.16
C CYS A 9 -4.90 -1.53 -18.89
N ILE A 10 -5.86 -1.09 -19.71
CA ILE A 10 -5.80 0.21 -20.40
C ILE A 10 -6.23 1.36 -19.47
N ARG A 11 -7.06 1.11 -18.47
CA ARG A 11 -7.51 2.13 -17.49
C ARG A 11 -6.56 2.30 -16.32
N ASP A 12 -5.83 1.27 -15.91
CA ASP A 12 -4.86 1.28 -14.81
C ASP A 12 -3.46 1.74 -15.26
N ARG A 13 -3.38 2.86 -15.96
CA ARG A 13 -2.10 3.45 -16.37
C ARG A 13 -1.49 4.35 -15.32
N PHE A 14 -2.30 4.76 -14.37
CA PHE A 14 -1.89 5.71 -13.35
C PHE A 14 -1.37 4.97 -12.14
N ASN A 15 -0.19 5.38 -11.71
CA ASN A 15 0.43 4.92 -10.48
C ASN A 15 0.64 6.11 -9.57
N SER A 16 0.60 5.87 -8.28
CA SER A 16 0.97 6.87 -7.30
C SER A 16 1.97 6.28 -6.31
N ILE A 17 2.94 7.10 -5.92
CA ILE A 17 3.86 6.82 -4.83
C ILE A 17 3.68 7.91 -3.80
N PHE A 18 3.24 7.53 -2.61
CA PHE A 18 3.15 8.43 -1.47
C PHE A 18 4.40 8.29 -0.61
N VAL A 19 5.00 9.41 -0.27
CA VAL A 19 6.20 9.48 0.56
C VAL A 19 5.93 10.41 1.72
N HIS A 20 6.10 9.90 2.94
CA HIS A 20 6.10 10.70 4.15
C HIS A 20 7.56 10.92 4.59
N GLY A 21 8.01 12.16 4.54
CA GLY A 21 9.38 12.53 4.88
C GLY A 21 9.44 13.43 6.10
N ASN A 22 10.44 13.24 6.94
CA ASN A 22 10.65 14.01 8.16
C ASN A 22 10.97 15.49 7.92
N VAL A 23 11.46 15.85 6.74
CA VAL A 23 11.81 17.21 6.34
C VAL A 23 10.84 17.77 5.32
N LEU A 24 10.53 16.99 4.29
CA LEU A 24 9.62 17.40 3.21
C LEU A 24 8.15 17.35 3.63
N GLY A 25 7.81 16.55 4.64
CA GLY A 25 6.41 16.20 4.93
C GLY A 25 5.84 15.22 3.93
N ASP A 26 4.56 15.36 3.62
CA ASP A 26 3.85 14.48 2.71
C ASP A 26 4.04 14.91 1.27
N ALA A 27 4.46 13.97 0.42
CA ALA A 27 4.57 14.16 -1.01
C ALA A 27 3.95 12.97 -1.75
N MET A 28 3.23 13.25 -2.82
CA MET A 28 2.66 12.23 -3.69
C MET A 28 3.11 12.46 -5.12
N PHE A 29 3.70 11.43 -5.71
CA PHE A 29 4.03 11.39 -7.13
C PHE A 29 2.97 10.57 -7.84
N TYR A 30 2.22 11.22 -8.73
CA TYR A 30 1.14 10.60 -9.46
C TYR A 30 1.37 10.77 -10.96
N GLY A 31 1.23 9.69 -11.72
CA GLY A 31 1.43 9.75 -13.15
C GLY A 31 1.11 8.47 -13.88
N SER A 32 1.17 8.57 -15.21
CA SER A 32 0.97 7.42 -16.09
C SER A 32 2.29 6.66 -16.24
N GLY A 33 2.40 5.52 -15.55
CA GLY A 33 3.59 4.64 -15.62
C GLY A 33 3.65 3.73 -16.84
N ALA A 34 2.53 3.56 -17.57
CA ALA A 34 2.44 2.66 -18.72
C ALA A 34 1.73 3.30 -19.92
N GLY A 35 2.08 2.87 -21.10
CA GLY A 35 1.48 3.29 -22.36
C GLY A 35 2.51 3.81 -23.35
N LYS A 36 2.18 3.81 -24.64
CA LYS A 36 3.09 4.21 -25.72
C LYS A 36 3.64 5.64 -25.55
N LEU A 37 2.76 6.60 -25.28
CA LEU A 37 3.14 8.01 -25.14
C LEU A 37 3.97 8.31 -23.88
N PRO A 38 3.56 7.87 -22.67
CA PRO A 38 4.37 8.08 -21.48
C PRO A 38 5.76 7.44 -21.58
N THR A 39 5.85 6.21 -22.10
CA THR A 39 7.14 5.53 -22.30
C THR A 39 8.02 6.25 -23.33
N ALA A 40 7.43 6.64 -24.46
CA ALA A 40 8.16 7.39 -25.48
C ALA A 40 8.64 8.75 -24.95
N SER A 41 7.83 9.46 -24.19
CA SER A 41 8.19 10.73 -23.55
C SER A 41 9.37 10.58 -22.60
N ALA A 42 9.39 9.53 -21.77
CA ALA A 42 10.51 9.25 -20.87
C ALA A 42 11.80 8.98 -21.65
N VAL A 43 11.76 8.12 -22.67
CA VAL A 43 12.92 7.81 -23.50
C VAL A 43 13.45 9.06 -24.21
N VAL A 44 12.56 9.87 -24.79
CA VAL A 44 12.97 11.12 -25.45
C VAL A 44 13.58 12.11 -24.45
N ALA A 45 13.04 12.22 -23.24
CA ALA A 45 13.61 13.06 -22.18
C ALA A 45 15.04 12.64 -21.84
N ASP A 46 15.29 11.34 -21.68
CA ASP A 46 16.63 10.79 -21.40
C ASP A 46 17.61 11.05 -22.56
N VAL A 47 17.15 10.89 -23.80
CA VAL A 47 17.98 11.18 -24.98
C VAL A 47 18.35 12.67 -25.08
N VAL A 48 17.36 13.56 -24.81
CA VAL A 48 17.59 15.02 -24.80
C VAL A 48 18.55 15.41 -23.66
N ASP A 49 18.39 14.79 -22.50
CA ASP A 49 19.28 15.05 -21.36
C ASP A 49 20.70 14.58 -21.68
N ALA A 50 20.87 13.38 -22.22
CA ALA A 50 22.16 12.87 -22.66
C ALA A 50 22.81 13.78 -23.74
N ALA A 51 22.02 14.27 -24.69
CA ALA A 51 22.50 15.17 -25.73
C ALA A 51 22.98 16.54 -25.19
N LYS A 52 22.29 17.08 -24.18
CA LYS A 52 22.71 18.33 -23.50
C LYS A 52 24.00 18.18 -22.71
N HIS A 53 24.33 16.96 -22.32
CA HIS A 53 25.50 16.63 -21.53
C HIS A 53 26.63 15.96 -22.33
N LEU A 54 26.53 15.97 -23.66
CA LEU A 54 27.62 15.50 -24.52
C LEU A 54 28.93 16.18 -24.15
N ASN A 55 29.99 15.38 -24.02
CA ASN A 55 31.35 15.81 -23.64
C ASN A 55 31.45 16.41 -22.20
N ARG A 56 30.47 16.21 -21.36
CA ARG A 56 30.53 16.53 -19.93
C ARG A 56 30.45 15.25 -19.11
N ASN A 57 31.39 15.08 -18.20
CA ASN A 57 31.31 13.96 -17.25
C ASN A 57 30.43 14.39 -16.07
N ILE A 58 29.19 13.89 -16.03
CA ILE A 58 28.29 14.05 -14.89
C ILE A 58 28.62 12.91 -13.93
N MET A 59 29.47 13.19 -12.94
CA MET A 59 29.77 12.20 -11.92
C MET A 59 28.59 12.05 -10.96
N THR A 60 27.85 10.97 -11.09
CA THR A 60 26.94 10.53 -10.04
C THR A 60 27.75 9.73 -9.03
N MET A 61 28.02 10.33 -7.88
CA MET A 61 28.73 9.63 -6.80
C MET A 61 27.72 8.84 -6.00
N TRP A 62 27.77 7.53 -6.14
CA TRP A 62 27.06 6.61 -5.27
C TRP A 62 27.91 6.34 -4.03
N LYS A 63 27.32 6.49 -2.85
CA LYS A 63 27.96 6.06 -1.61
C LYS A 63 27.72 4.57 -1.44
N GLU A 64 28.75 3.84 -0.99
CA GLU A 64 28.62 2.41 -0.67
C GLU A 64 27.84 2.15 0.65
N GLU A 65 27.49 3.21 1.36
CA GLU A 65 26.70 3.13 2.60
C GLU A 65 25.34 2.50 2.34
N LYS A 66 25.09 1.37 2.98
CA LYS A 66 23.76 0.77 3.00
C LYS A 66 22.91 1.44 4.06
N LEU A 67 21.80 2.04 3.66
CA LEU A 67 20.80 2.52 4.59
C LEU A 67 20.25 1.34 5.40
N ARG A 68 20.21 1.50 6.70
CA ARG A 68 19.53 0.56 7.58
C ARG A 68 18.03 0.80 7.44
N LEU A 69 17.33 -0.17 6.88
CA LEU A 69 15.88 -0.15 6.82
C LEU A 69 15.32 -0.50 8.20
N GLU A 70 14.28 0.19 8.61
CA GLU A 70 13.52 -0.20 9.80
C GLU A 70 12.77 -1.50 9.54
N GLU A 71 12.66 -2.32 10.57
CA GLU A 71 11.89 -3.55 10.49
C GLU A 71 10.40 -3.22 10.41
N LYS A 72 9.71 -3.83 9.45
CA LYS A 72 8.28 -3.68 9.23
C LYS A 72 7.45 -3.94 10.50
N ALA A 73 7.87 -4.92 11.31
CA ALA A 73 7.20 -5.28 12.56
C ALA A 73 7.09 -4.13 13.58
N GLY A 74 8.03 -3.18 13.56
CA GLY A 74 8.05 -2.00 14.43
C GLY A 74 7.18 -0.83 13.94
N ALA A 75 6.66 -0.88 12.72
CA ALA A 75 5.81 0.18 12.18
C ALA A 75 4.45 0.22 12.89
N LYS A 76 4.05 1.42 13.34
CA LYS A 76 2.74 1.65 13.96
C LYS A 76 1.73 2.03 12.90
N ARG A 77 0.64 1.28 12.81
CA ARG A 77 -0.41 1.48 11.80
C ARG A 77 -1.78 1.04 12.32
N ARG A 78 -2.81 1.46 11.62
CA ARG A 78 -4.16 0.87 11.72
C ARG A 78 -4.31 -0.18 10.63
N PHE A 79 -5.17 -1.18 10.85
CA PHE A 79 -5.41 -2.25 9.89
C PHE A 79 -6.91 -2.38 9.66
N PHE A 80 -7.32 -2.23 8.40
CA PHE A 80 -8.65 -2.68 7.99
C PHE A 80 -8.58 -4.17 7.71
N VAL A 81 -9.42 -4.93 8.38
CA VAL A 81 -9.48 -6.40 8.27
C VAL A 81 -10.88 -6.79 7.85
N ARG A 82 -10.99 -7.55 6.77
CA ARG A 82 -12.22 -8.20 6.35
C ARG A 82 -12.21 -9.63 6.84
N ILE A 83 -13.26 -10.02 7.57
CA ILE A 83 -13.35 -11.31 8.23
C ILE A 83 -14.66 -12.00 7.90
N LYS A 84 -14.58 -13.32 7.71
CA LYS A 84 -15.73 -14.18 7.48
C LYS A 84 -16.32 -14.64 8.81
N GLY A 85 -17.62 -14.51 8.96
CA GLY A 85 -18.41 -14.95 10.11
C GLY A 85 -19.42 -13.91 10.52
N GLU A 86 -20.25 -14.28 11.49
CA GLU A 86 -21.27 -13.40 12.05
C GLU A 86 -20.65 -12.43 13.06
N GLU A 87 -20.96 -11.14 12.89
CA GLU A 87 -20.44 -10.07 13.73
C GLU A 87 -20.70 -10.32 15.22
N GLU A 88 -21.95 -10.68 15.57
CA GLU A 88 -22.38 -10.87 16.95
C GLU A 88 -21.56 -11.95 17.69
N SER A 89 -21.09 -12.97 16.96
CA SER A 89 -20.31 -14.07 17.55
C SER A 89 -18.81 -13.77 17.63
N LEU A 90 -18.27 -13.04 16.65
CA LEU A 90 -16.81 -12.81 16.54
C LEU A 90 -16.36 -11.50 17.19
N LEU A 91 -17.20 -10.47 17.23
CA LEU A 91 -16.83 -9.14 17.71
C LEU A 91 -16.28 -9.12 19.14
N PRO A 92 -16.87 -9.85 20.13
CA PRO A 92 -16.31 -9.87 21.48
C PRO A 92 -14.87 -10.42 21.54
N ALA A 93 -14.59 -11.49 20.79
CA ALA A 93 -13.26 -12.08 20.73
C ALA A 93 -12.26 -11.20 19.98
N ILE A 94 -12.72 -10.49 18.94
CA ILE A 94 -11.92 -9.52 18.20
C ILE A 94 -11.57 -8.33 19.10
N GLN A 95 -12.51 -7.81 19.85
CA GLN A 95 -12.28 -6.71 20.80
C GLN A 95 -11.31 -7.12 21.91
N ASP A 96 -11.42 -8.34 22.43
CA ASP A 96 -10.47 -8.87 23.40
C ASP A 96 -9.04 -8.96 22.82
N SER A 97 -8.93 -9.35 21.57
CA SER A 97 -7.62 -9.51 20.89
C SER A 97 -7.02 -8.19 20.42
N PHE A 98 -7.79 -7.31 19.80
CA PHE A 98 -7.30 -6.10 19.11
C PHE A 98 -7.61 -4.81 19.84
N GLY A 99 -8.44 -4.84 20.87
CA GLY A 99 -8.90 -3.67 21.59
C GLY A 99 -10.16 -3.05 20.96
N ASP A 100 -10.31 -1.73 21.15
CA ASP A 100 -11.48 -0.99 20.63
C ASP A 100 -11.38 -0.86 19.11
N VAL A 101 -12.11 -1.72 18.41
CA VAL A 101 -12.15 -1.76 16.94
C VAL A 101 -13.36 -1.01 16.41
N GLU A 102 -13.17 -0.32 15.29
CA GLU A 102 -14.24 0.33 14.53
C GLU A 102 -14.84 -0.68 13.53
N VAL A 103 -16.11 -1.02 13.68
CA VAL A 103 -16.77 -1.97 12.79
C VAL A 103 -17.19 -1.30 11.48
N VAL A 104 -16.87 -1.94 10.36
CA VAL A 104 -17.22 -1.48 9.01
C VAL A 104 -18.15 -2.51 8.36
N ARG A 105 -19.33 -2.07 7.98
CA ARG A 105 -20.36 -2.89 7.34
C ARG A 105 -20.55 -2.46 5.89
N ALA A 106 -20.77 -3.41 4.99
CA ALA A 106 -21.15 -3.12 3.62
C ALA A 106 -22.56 -3.69 3.36
N GLU A 107 -23.39 -2.88 2.73
CA GLU A 107 -24.76 -3.30 2.36
C GLU A 107 -24.74 -4.50 1.43
N GLY A 108 -25.60 -5.48 1.67
CA GLY A 108 -25.78 -6.66 0.83
C GLY A 108 -24.74 -7.77 1.05
N LEU A 109 -23.83 -7.63 2.00
CA LEU A 109 -22.89 -8.70 2.40
C LEU A 109 -23.37 -9.37 3.68
N ASN A 110 -23.62 -10.68 3.61
CA ASN A 110 -24.00 -11.52 4.74
C ASN A 110 -22.88 -12.52 5.04
N GLY A 111 -22.67 -12.82 6.32
CA GLY A 111 -21.66 -13.81 6.74
C GLY A 111 -20.22 -13.31 6.69
N GLU A 112 -20.03 -12.00 6.58
CA GLU A 112 -18.73 -11.34 6.69
C GLU A 112 -18.90 -9.87 7.08
N PHE A 113 -17.88 -9.32 7.73
CA PHE A 113 -17.83 -7.90 8.06
C PHE A 113 -16.37 -7.40 8.05
N GLY A 114 -16.21 -6.11 8.17
CA GLY A 114 -14.90 -5.46 8.29
C GLY A 114 -14.73 -4.83 9.68
N PHE A 115 -13.50 -4.70 10.09
CA PHE A 115 -13.17 -3.85 11.24
C PHE A 115 -11.84 -3.14 11.03
N ILE A 116 -11.68 -1.99 11.69
CA ILE A 116 -10.43 -1.23 11.71
C ILE A 116 -9.87 -1.30 13.13
N THR A 117 -8.60 -1.70 13.23
CA THR A 117 -7.93 -1.78 14.54
C THR A 117 -7.56 -0.38 15.05
N PRO A 118 -7.37 -0.20 16.36
CA PRO A 118 -6.61 0.94 16.85
C PRO A 118 -5.18 0.93 16.29
N VAL A 119 -4.44 2.03 16.50
CA VAL A 119 -3.01 2.10 16.13
C VAL A 119 -2.23 1.08 16.95
N MET A 120 -1.55 0.15 16.28
CA MET A 120 -0.72 -0.88 16.91
C MET A 120 0.53 -1.16 16.08
N MET A 121 1.51 -1.84 16.66
CA MET A 121 2.67 -2.32 15.91
C MET A 121 2.25 -3.41 14.94
N GLU A 122 2.83 -3.42 13.74
CA GLU A 122 2.52 -4.45 12.73
C GLU A 122 2.85 -5.86 13.22
N GLY A 123 3.93 -6.02 13.98
CA GLY A 123 4.26 -7.29 14.61
C GLY A 123 3.19 -7.79 15.59
N ASP A 124 2.62 -6.90 16.40
CA ASP A 124 1.52 -7.24 17.32
C ASP A 124 0.26 -7.64 16.55
N TYR A 125 -0.06 -6.92 15.49
CA TYR A 125 -1.14 -7.29 14.58
C TYR A 125 -0.93 -8.70 14.01
N GLU A 126 0.25 -8.99 13.48
CA GLU A 126 0.55 -10.30 12.89
C GLU A 126 0.40 -11.47 13.89
N VAL A 127 0.81 -11.26 15.14
CA VAL A 127 0.64 -12.26 16.20
C VAL A 127 -0.84 -12.52 16.48
N ARG A 128 -1.63 -11.47 16.67
CA ARG A 128 -3.06 -11.56 16.98
C ARG A 128 -3.87 -12.10 15.81
N ALA A 129 -3.55 -11.68 14.59
CA ALA A 129 -4.22 -12.14 13.37
C ALA A 129 -4.06 -13.65 13.12
N ARG A 130 -3.03 -14.29 13.67
CA ARG A 130 -2.87 -15.75 13.56
C ARG A 130 -4.01 -16.54 14.19
N LEU A 131 -4.66 -15.98 15.23
CA LEU A 131 -5.81 -16.60 15.88
C LEU A 131 -7.03 -16.70 14.95
N TYR A 132 -7.09 -15.83 13.96
CA TYR A 132 -8.20 -15.70 13.02
C TYR A 132 -7.81 -16.03 11.59
N ARG A 133 -6.73 -16.80 11.39
CA ARG A 133 -6.14 -17.03 10.06
C ARG A 133 -7.12 -17.62 9.05
N GLU A 134 -8.03 -18.48 9.49
CA GLU A 134 -9.02 -19.12 8.63
C GLU A 134 -10.22 -18.22 8.32
N GLN A 135 -10.48 -17.24 9.18
CA GLN A 135 -11.59 -16.30 9.01
C GLN A 135 -11.16 -15.04 8.27
N ILE A 136 -9.91 -14.56 8.42
CA ILE A 136 -9.44 -13.35 7.76
C ILE A 136 -9.37 -13.57 6.26
N LEU A 137 -10.17 -12.80 5.53
CA LEU A 137 -10.22 -12.82 4.06
C LEU A 137 -9.17 -11.89 3.45
N HIS A 138 -9.08 -10.66 3.96
CA HIS A 138 -8.15 -9.63 3.49
C HIS A 138 -7.76 -8.66 4.60
N MET A 139 -6.59 -8.04 4.44
CA MET A 139 -6.11 -6.97 5.30
C MET A 139 -5.51 -5.85 4.45
N ILE A 140 -5.80 -4.62 4.83
CA ILE A 140 -5.24 -3.40 4.23
C ILE A 140 -4.69 -2.52 5.35
N ARG A 141 -3.48 -1.98 5.15
CA ARG A 141 -2.92 -0.97 6.04
C ARG A 141 -3.64 0.35 5.83
N VAL A 142 -4.05 0.98 6.91
CA VAL A 142 -4.75 2.26 6.91
C VAL A 142 -3.79 3.31 7.44
N GLU A 143 -3.55 4.34 6.66
CA GLU A 143 -2.85 5.53 7.09
C GLU A 143 -3.85 6.41 7.88
N GLY A 144 -3.43 6.93 9.03
CA GLY A 144 -4.24 7.75 9.91
C GLY A 144 -3.47 8.93 10.45
#